data_5609d79daaca4ef264221d156fdc65a9
#
_entry.id   5609d79daaca4ef264221d156fdc65a9
#
_cell.length_a   1.000
_cell.length_b   1.000
_cell.length_c   1.000
_cell.angle_alpha   90.00
_cell.angle_beta   90.00
_cell.angle_gamma   90.00
#
_symmetry.space_group_name_H-M   'P 1'
#
loop_
_entity.id
_entity.type
_entity.pdbx_description
1 polymer ?
#
loop_
_entity_poly.entity_id
_entity_poly.type
_entity_poly.pdbx_seq_one_letter_code
_entity_poly.pdbx_strand_id
1 'polypeptide(L)'
;MDNKEMKVRVFNLDGLVEYENVKIVRIISKDYNLLIMKDYLPIIGEIEGSVDIKSDEIEVNFKDIKAFYMNSNNEFNLMIKEG
;
A
#
# COMPACT_ATOMS: atom_id res chain seq x y z
N MET A 1 -8.94 21.06 11.62
CA MET A 1 -8.16 19.97 12.14
C MET A 1 -8.33 18.74 11.28
N ASP A 2 -7.27 18.32 10.71
CA ASP A 2 -7.34 17.22 9.75
C ASP A 2 -6.82 15.94 10.39
N ASN A 3 -7.70 14.98 10.58
CA ASN A 3 -7.33 13.69 11.14
C ASN A 3 -7.38 12.59 10.11
N LYS A 4 -7.21 12.98 8.87
CA LYS A 4 -7.31 12.04 7.77
C LYS A 4 -6.22 10.98 7.87
N GLU A 5 -6.63 9.73 7.80
CA GLU A 5 -5.69 8.64 7.68
C GLU A 5 -5.34 8.44 6.22
N MET A 6 -4.58 7.40 5.94
CA MET A 6 -4.18 7.13 4.58
C MET A 6 -5.32 6.51 3.78
N LYS A 7 -5.31 6.78 2.49
CA LYS A 7 -6.16 6.11 1.53
C LYS A 7 -5.28 5.19 0.70
N VAL A 8 -5.75 3.98 0.46
CA VAL A 8 -5.00 3.01 -0.33
C VAL A 8 -5.84 2.58 -1.51
N ARG A 9 -5.26 2.65 -2.70
CA ARG A 9 -5.89 2.15 -3.92
C ARG A 9 -5.05 1.01 -4.45
N VAL A 10 -5.72 -0.11 -4.74
CA VAL A 10 -5.06 -1.27 -5.30
C VAL A 10 -5.62 -1.53 -6.68
N PHE A 11 -4.76 -1.43 -7.67
CA PHE A 11 -5.10 -1.70 -9.07
C PHE A 11 -4.59 -3.07 -9.43
N ASN A 12 -5.44 -3.90 -9.99
CA ASN A 12 -5.02 -5.20 -10.50
C ASN A 12 -5.79 -5.49 -11.79
N LEU A 13 -5.60 -6.69 -12.32
CA LEU A 13 -6.23 -7.03 -13.60
C LEU A 13 -7.75 -7.06 -13.52
N ASP A 14 -8.29 -7.26 -12.32
CA ASP A 14 -9.73 -7.34 -12.12
C ASP A 14 -10.36 -6.01 -11.80
N GLY A 15 -9.56 -4.96 -11.62
CA GLY A 15 -10.10 -3.66 -11.35
C GLY A 15 -9.42 -2.93 -10.22
N LEU A 16 -10.16 -2.04 -9.60
CA LEU A 16 -9.68 -1.15 -8.56
C LEU A 16 -10.42 -1.42 -7.25
N VAL A 17 -9.67 -1.54 -6.17
CA VAL A 17 -10.24 -1.60 -4.83
C VAL A 17 -9.65 -0.46 -4.02
N GLU A 18 -10.48 0.24 -3.26
CA GLU A 18 -10.04 1.34 -2.41
C GLU A 18 -10.30 1.01 -0.95
N TYR A 19 -9.35 1.40 -0.11
CA TYR A 19 -9.44 1.24 1.33
C TYR A 19 -9.26 2.61 1.97
N GLU A 20 -10.16 2.96 2.87
CA GLU A 20 -10.10 4.24 3.58
C GLU A 20 -9.58 4.02 4.99
N ASN A 21 -9.09 5.10 5.58
CA ASN A 21 -8.68 5.10 6.99
C ASN A 21 -7.65 4.03 7.30
N VAL A 22 -6.71 3.85 6.38
CA VAL A 22 -5.64 2.88 6.56
C VAL A 22 -4.58 3.48 7.47
N LYS A 23 -4.09 2.69 8.41
CA LYS A 23 -3.10 3.15 9.37
C LYS A 23 -1.70 2.75 9.00
N ILE A 24 -1.53 1.58 8.42
CA ILE A 24 -0.20 1.03 8.15
C ILE A 24 -0.23 0.29 6.81
N VAL A 25 0.80 0.54 6.01
CA VAL A 25 1.10 -0.29 4.84
C VAL A 25 2.50 -0.82 5.05
N ARG A 26 2.63 -2.14 5.15
CA ARG A 26 3.92 -2.79 5.31
C ARG A 26 4.32 -3.45 4.01
N ILE A 27 5.49 -3.11 3.53
CA ILE A 27 6.05 -3.68 2.32
C ILE A 27 7.21 -4.57 2.70
N ILE A 28 7.17 -5.82 2.28
CA ILE A 28 8.27 -6.76 2.46
C ILE A 28 8.67 -7.23 1.08
N SER A 29 9.72 -6.64 0.56
CA SER A 29 10.22 -6.97 -0.77
C SER A 29 11.52 -7.75 -0.63
N LYS A 30 11.92 -8.41 -1.70
CA LYS A 30 13.10 -9.25 -1.61
C LYS A 30 14.37 -8.46 -1.28
N ASP A 31 14.40 -7.18 -1.61
CA ASP A 31 15.59 -6.35 -1.39
C ASP A 31 15.44 -5.35 -0.26
N TYR A 32 14.25 -5.16 0.27
CA TYR A 32 14.04 -4.16 1.32
C TYR A 32 12.70 -4.34 2.00
N ASN A 33 12.57 -3.73 3.18
CA ASN A 33 11.32 -3.65 3.93
C ASN A 33 10.99 -2.21 4.18
N LEU A 34 9.70 -1.89 4.18
CA LEU A 34 9.26 -0.52 4.35
C LEU A 34 7.96 -0.51 5.13
N LEU A 35 7.83 0.45 6.04
CA LEU A 35 6.60 0.64 6.79
C LEU A 35 6.13 2.06 6.53
N ILE A 36 4.97 2.17 5.90
CA ILE A 36 4.41 3.47 5.52
C ILE A 36 3.24 3.77 6.41
N MET A 37 3.27 4.95 7.02
CA MET A 37 2.20 5.42 7.88
C MET A 37 1.83 6.82 7.45
N LYS A 38 0.85 7.39 8.12
CA LYS A 38 0.39 8.75 7.85
C LYS A 38 1.57 9.71 7.80
N ASP A 39 1.52 10.61 6.85
CA ASP A 39 2.53 11.67 6.66
C ASP A 39 3.91 11.16 6.27
N TYR A 40 3.95 9.97 5.69
CA TYR A 40 5.20 9.46 5.16
C TYR A 40 5.62 10.28 3.95
N LEU A 41 6.92 10.29 3.69
CA LEU A 41 7.48 11.01 2.56
C LEU A 41 6.96 10.47 1.23
N PRO A 42 6.87 11.31 0.21
CA PRO A 42 6.56 10.81 -1.14
C PRO A 42 7.60 9.79 -1.58
N ILE A 43 7.15 8.69 -2.15
CA ILE A 43 8.05 7.63 -2.55
C ILE A 43 7.41 6.83 -3.67
N ILE A 44 8.25 6.34 -4.57
CA ILE A 44 7.88 5.47 -5.66
C ILE A 44 8.80 4.26 -5.62
N GLY A 45 8.27 3.08 -5.88
CA GLY A 45 9.12 1.92 -5.91
C GLY A 45 8.48 0.72 -6.55
N GLU A 46 9.24 -0.38 -6.52
CA GLU A 46 8.79 -1.68 -6.99
C GLU A 46 8.85 -2.66 -5.85
N ILE A 47 7.93 -3.60 -5.89
CA ILE A 47 7.83 -4.66 -4.90
C ILE A 47 7.90 -6.00 -5.59
N GLU A 48 8.69 -6.89 -5.03
CA GLU A 48 8.63 -8.30 -5.35
C GLU A 48 8.56 -9.01 -4.02
N GLY A 49 7.34 -9.32 -3.57
CA GLY A 49 7.16 -9.89 -2.24
C GLY A 49 5.74 -9.73 -1.74
N SER A 50 5.58 -9.07 -0.60
CA SER A 50 4.29 -8.99 0.08
C SER A 50 3.97 -7.57 0.48
N VAL A 51 2.67 -7.30 0.57
CA VAL A 51 2.16 -6.03 1.08
C VAL A 51 1.03 -6.31 2.05
N ASP A 52 1.10 -5.73 3.23
CA ASP A 52 0.04 -5.81 4.23
C ASP A 52 -0.56 -4.43 4.40
N ILE A 53 -1.88 -4.36 4.37
CA ILE A 53 -2.63 -3.13 4.55
C ILE A 53 -3.48 -3.30 5.79
N LYS A 54 -3.31 -2.42 6.77
CA LYS A 54 -3.99 -2.56 8.06
C LYS A 54 -4.70 -1.28 8.46
N SER A 55 -5.89 -1.45 8.98
CA SER A 55 -6.62 -0.37 9.64
C SER A 55 -7.20 -0.93 10.93
N ASP A 56 -8.02 -0.12 11.62
CA ASP A 56 -8.66 -0.60 12.84
C ASP A 56 -9.67 -1.71 12.56
N GLU A 57 -10.17 -1.78 11.34
CA GLU A 57 -11.27 -2.68 11.02
C GLU A 57 -10.89 -3.80 10.09
N ILE A 58 -9.84 -3.62 9.30
CA ILE A 58 -9.48 -4.61 8.29
C ILE A 58 -7.99 -4.86 8.27
N GLU A 59 -7.67 -6.03 7.77
CA GLU A 59 -6.28 -6.37 7.45
C GLU A 59 -6.30 -7.12 6.13
N VAL A 60 -5.56 -6.61 5.15
CA VAL A 60 -5.51 -7.19 3.82
C VAL A 60 -4.07 -7.54 3.52
N ASN A 61 -3.85 -8.74 3.02
CA ASN A 61 -2.50 -9.23 2.71
C ASN A 61 -2.42 -9.63 1.25
N PHE A 62 -1.37 -9.18 0.59
CA PHE A 62 -1.03 -9.63 -0.76
C PHE A 62 0.31 -10.31 -0.67
N LYS A 63 0.41 -11.55 -1.10
CA LYS A 63 1.64 -12.34 -1.02
C LYS A 63 2.11 -12.73 -2.40
N ASP A 64 3.43 -12.78 -2.55
CA ASP A 64 4.06 -13.25 -3.78
C ASP A 64 3.60 -12.47 -4.98
N ILE A 65 3.60 -11.14 -4.85
CA ILE A 65 3.19 -10.27 -5.93
C ILE A 65 4.38 -9.52 -6.50
N LYS A 66 4.21 -9.04 -7.73
CA LYS A 66 5.10 -8.05 -8.34
C LYS A 66 4.26 -6.83 -8.61
N ALA A 67 4.72 -5.69 -8.15
CA ALA A 67 3.91 -4.49 -8.20
C ALA A 67 4.76 -3.24 -8.24
N PHE A 68 4.16 -2.15 -8.69
CA PHE A 68 4.68 -0.82 -8.50
C PHE A 68 3.86 -0.12 -7.44
N TYR A 69 4.45 0.83 -6.75
CA TYR A 69 3.68 1.64 -5.82
C TYR A 69 4.13 3.08 -5.86
N MET A 70 3.23 3.94 -5.44
CA MET A 70 3.50 5.35 -5.29
C MET A 70 2.74 5.86 -4.07
N ASN A 71 3.45 6.53 -3.17
CA ASN A 71 2.85 7.13 -1.99
C ASN A 71 3.10 8.63 -2.01
N SER A 72 2.04 9.39 -1.80
CA SER A 72 2.14 10.84 -1.78
C SER A 72 0.90 11.41 -1.10
N ASN A 73 1.08 12.37 -0.18
CA ASN A 73 -0.03 13.06 0.48
C ASN A 73 -1.03 12.11 1.09
N ASN A 74 -0.55 11.09 1.79
CA ASN A 74 -1.39 10.10 2.47
C ASN A 74 -2.26 9.29 1.52
N GLU A 75 -1.83 9.16 0.28
CA GLU A 75 -2.45 8.28 -0.69
C GLU A 75 -1.41 7.29 -1.18
N PHE A 76 -1.70 6.02 -0.97
CA PHE A 76 -0.82 4.94 -1.40
C PHE A 76 -1.51 4.20 -2.54
N ASN A 77 -0.83 4.13 -3.67
CA ASN A 77 -1.35 3.45 -4.85
C ASN A 77 -0.48 2.24 -5.14
N LEU A 78 -1.11 1.09 -5.20
CA LEU A 78 -0.43 -0.18 -5.47
C LEU A 78 -0.94 -0.71 -6.80
N MET A 79 -0.03 -0.91 -7.73
CA MET A 79 -0.38 -1.42 -9.05
C MET A 79 0.22 -2.79 -9.21
N ILE A 80 -0.61 -3.82 -9.08
CA ILE A 80 -0.16 -5.20 -9.10
C ILE A 80 -0.01 -5.64 -10.55
N LYS A 81 1.21 -6.03 -10.91
CA LYS A 81 1.49 -6.52 -12.25
C LYS A 81 1.24 -8.01 -12.35
N GLU A 82 1.49 -8.70 -11.22
CA GLU A 82 1.51 -10.15 -11.25
C GLU A 82 1.38 -10.66 -9.83
N GLY A 83 0.61 -11.67 -9.65
CA GLY A 83 0.46 -12.19 -8.28
C GLY A 83 -0.41 -13.42 -8.20
#